data_eda26ea4d1bc460def4cca78a46efa0a
#
_entry.id   eda26ea4d1bc460def4cca78a46efa0a
#
_cell.length_a   1.000
_cell.length_b   1.000
_cell.length_c   1.000
_cell.angle_alpha   90.00
_cell.angle_beta   90.00
_cell.angle_gamma   90.00
#
_symmetry.space_group_name_H-M   'P 1'
#
loop_
_entity.id
_entity.type
_entity.pdbx_description
1 polymer ?
#
loop_
_entity_poly.entity_id
_entity_poly.type
_entity_poly.pdbx_seq_one_letter_code
_entity_poly.pdbx_strand_id
1 'polypeptide(L)'
;MVSQSDNSVSEKLEALRAKFLERANNDLRELSAYADQARAGKLSAEGLIRCYQSLHRLAGSAGTFGLPELGQQARLLEKKLKSQAEELGAASGIH
;
A
#
# COMPACT_ATOMS: atom_id res chain seq x y z
N MET A 1 -19.87 -11.89 -33.62
CA MET A 1 -19.92 -10.81 -32.72
C MET A 1 -19.30 -11.05 -31.39
N VAL A 2 -18.29 -10.38 -31.16
CA VAL A 2 -17.47 -10.65 -30.02
C VAL A 2 -17.72 -9.67 -28.90
N SER A 3 -18.37 -8.58 -29.25
CA SER A 3 -18.47 -7.43 -28.37
C SER A 3 -19.08 -7.73 -27.01
N GLN A 4 -20.08 -8.61 -26.96
CA GLN A 4 -20.75 -8.90 -25.71
C GLN A 4 -19.85 -9.62 -24.73
N SER A 5 -19.09 -10.57 -25.22
CA SER A 5 -18.14 -11.32 -24.42
C SER A 5 -17.02 -10.42 -23.92
N ASP A 6 -16.51 -9.57 -24.80
CA ASP A 6 -15.43 -8.63 -24.46
C ASP A 6 -15.90 -7.59 -23.44
N ASN A 7 -17.12 -7.11 -23.60
CA ASN A 7 -17.70 -6.15 -22.66
C ASN A 7 -17.88 -6.77 -21.28
N SER A 8 -18.28 -8.03 -21.22
CA SER A 8 -18.44 -8.73 -19.95
C SER A 8 -17.13 -8.89 -19.20
N VAL A 9 -16.06 -9.24 -19.92
CA VAL A 9 -14.74 -9.37 -19.32
C VAL A 9 -14.25 -8.01 -18.86
N SER A 10 -14.43 -6.99 -19.68
CA SER A 10 -14.01 -5.63 -19.37
C SER A 10 -14.71 -5.10 -18.13
N GLU A 11 -16.02 -5.36 -18.03
CA GLU A 11 -16.80 -4.94 -16.87
C GLU A 11 -16.33 -5.64 -15.59
N LYS A 12 -16.02 -6.93 -15.69
CA LYS A 12 -15.52 -7.68 -14.54
C LYS A 12 -14.17 -7.16 -14.09
N LEU A 13 -13.29 -6.83 -15.03
CA LEU A 13 -11.98 -6.30 -14.70
C LEU A 13 -12.11 -4.92 -14.04
N GLU A 14 -13.01 -4.10 -14.53
CA GLU A 14 -13.26 -2.79 -13.92
C GLU A 14 -13.81 -2.93 -12.51
N ALA A 15 -14.71 -3.89 -12.30
CA ALA A 15 -15.26 -4.13 -10.97
C ALA A 15 -14.18 -4.60 -10.00
N LEU A 16 -13.29 -5.46 -10.45
CA LEU A 16 -12.17 -5.93 -9.63
C LEU A 16 -11.22 -4.79 -9.30
N ARG A 17 -10.93 -3.96 -10.29
CA ARG A 17 -10.07 -2.80 -10.09
C ARG A 17 -10.67 -1.82 -9.09
N ALA A 18 -11.97 -1.57 -9.20
CA ALA A 18 -12.67 -0.68 -8.28
C ALA A 18 -12.64 -1.20 -6.85
N LYS A 19 -12.86 -2.51 -6.68
CA LYS A 19 -12.79 -3.13 -5.36
C LYS A 19 -11.39 -3.07 -4.79
N PHE A 20 -10.39 -3.33 -5.62
CA PHE A 20 -9.00 -3.24 -5.19
C PHE A 20 -8.68 -1.81 -4.75
N LEU A 21 -9.08 -0.82 -5.54
CA LEU A 21 -8.82 0.58 -5.24
C LEU A 21 -9.46 1.00 -3.92
N GLU A 22 -10.69 0.60 -3.69
CA GLU A 22 -11.38 0.92 -2.45
C GLU A 22 -10.67 0.33 -1.24
N ARG A 23 -10.31 -0.94 -1.32
CA ARG A 23 -9.59 -1.62 -0.25
C ARG A 23 -8.22 -0.99 -0.03
N ALA A 24 -7.51 -0.68 -1.11
CA ALA A 24 -6.19 -0.10 -1.03
C ALA A 24 -6.22 1.30 -0.41
N ASN A 25 -7.23 2.10 -0.74
CA ASN A 25 -7.38 3.41 -0.13
C ASN A 25 -7.64 3.32 1.36
N ASN A 26 -8.44 2.34 1.78
CA ASN A 26 -8.69 2.10 3.20
C ASN A 26 -7.42 1.64 3.90
N ASP A 27 -6.67 0.75 3.28
CA ASP A 27 -5.40 0.26 3.83
C ASP A 27 -4.40 1.40 3.96
N LEU A 28 -4.33 2.29 2.96
CA LEU A 28 -3.44 3.44 3.02
C LEU A 28 -3.79 4.37 4.18
N ARG A 29 -5.07 4.58 4.43
CA ARG A 29 -5.50 5.41 5.55
C ARG A 29 -5.07 4.80 6.89
N GLU A 30 -5.26 3.50 7.04
CA GLU A 30 -4.84 2.80 8.25
C GLU A 30 -3.34 2.85 8.43
N LEU A 31 -2.61 2.60 7.35
CA LEU A 31 -1.15 2.62 7.39
C LEU A 31 -0.61 4.02 7.66
N SER A 32 -1.28 5.03 7.15
CA SER A 32 -0.93 6.42 7.43
C SER A 32 -1.13 6.75 8.91
N ALA A 33 -2.20 6.24 9.50
CA ALA A 33 -2.46 6.42 10.93
C ALA A 33 -1.39 5.71 11.76
N TYR A 34 -0.95 4.53 11.34
CA TYR A 34 0.15 3.84 12.01
C TYR A 34 1.45 4.63 11.92
N ALA A 35 1.70 5.26 10.78
CA ALA A 35 2.89 6.10 10.62
C ALA A 35 2.86 7.29 11.59
N ASP A 36 1.69 7.87 11.78
CA ASP A 36 1.53 8.95 12.75
C ASP A 36 1.76 8.47 14.18
N GLN A 37 1.27 7.27 14.50
CA GLN A 37 1.51 6.66 15.80
C GLN A 37 3.00 6.39 16.02
N ALA A 38 3.69 5.96 14.98
CA ALA A 38 5.13 5.73 15.05
C ALA A 38 5.88 7.03 15.35
N ARG A 39 5.46 8.11 14.72
CA ARG A 39 6.07 9.41 14.93
C ARG A 39 5.88 9.88 16.36
N ALA A 40 4.76 9.52 16.98
CA ALA A 40 4.48 9.82 18.38
C ALA A 40 5.11 8.81 19.33
N GLY A 41 5.85 7.85 18.83
CA GLY A 41 6.50 6.83 19.65
C GLY A 41 5.56 5.76 20.19
N LYS A 42 4.39 5.62 19.59
CA LYS A 42 3.37 4.69 20.07
C LYS A 42 3.35 3.35 19.33
N LEU A 43 4.11 3.25 18.25
CA LEU A 43 4.16 2.02 17.46
C LEU A 43 5.52 1.34 17.64
N SER A 44 5.50 0.03 17.83
CA SER A 44 6.74 -0.74 17.99
C SER A 44 7.51 -0.81 16.67
N ALA A 45 8.82 -1.07 16.77
CA ALA A 45 9.66 -1.27 15.59
C ALA A 45 9.13 -2.41 14.73
N GLU A 46 8.68 -3.49 15.37
CA GLU A 46 8.10 -4.62 14.66
C GLU A 46 6.84 -4.22 13.89
N GLY A 47 6.00 -3.40 14.51
CA GLY A 47 4.81 -2.88 13.84
C GLY A 47 5.14 -2.03 12.64
N LEU A 48 6.19 -1.21 12.73
CA LEU A 48 6.67 -0.42 11.61
C LEU A 48 7.12 -1.29 10.44
N ILE A 49 7.86 -2.35 10.73
CA ILE A 49 8.33 -3.27 9.70
C ILE A 49 7.16 -3.92 9.00
N ARG A 50 6.13 -4.35 9.74
CA ARG A 50 4.94 -4.94 9.16
C ARG A 50 4.21 -3.96 8.25
N CYS A 51 4.09 -2.71 8.67
CA CYS A 51 3.47 -1.68 7.84
C CYS A 51 4.27 -1.43 6.57
N TYR A 52 5.58 -1.38 6.70
CA TYR A 52 6.47 -1.21 5.56
C TYR A 52 6.27 -2.33 4.53
N GLN A 53 6.23 -3.57 5.01
CA GLN A 53 6.04 -4.73 4.13
C GLN A 53 4.68 -4.71 3.44
N SER A 54 3.63 -4.30 4.16
CA SER A 54 2.29 -4.18 3.59
C SER A 54 2.25 -3.13 2.49
N LEU A 55 2.90 -2.00 2.70
CA LEU A 55 2.96 -0.93 1.70
C LEU A 55 3.75 -1.35 0.48
N HIS A 56 4.82 -2.09 0.69
CA HIS A 56 5.63 -2.60 -0.41
C HIS A 56 4.79 -3.51 -1.32
N ARG A 57 4.01 -4.40 -0.72
CA ARG A 57 3.12 -5.28 -1.48
C ARG A 57 2.03 -4.50 -2.19
N LEU A 58 1.49 -3.49 -1.51
CA LEU A 58 0.45 -2.65 -2.09
C LEU A 58 0.96 -1.90 -3.31
N ALA A 59 2.17 -1.37 -3.25
CA ALA A 59 2.78 -0.67 -4.38
C ALA A 59 2.95 -1.61 -5.58
N GLY A 60 3.37 -2.85 -5.32
CA GLY A 60 3.50 -3.85 -6.38
C GLY A 60 2.15 -4.20 -7.00
N SER A 61 1.14 -4.39 -6.17
CA SER A 61 -0.22 -4.70 -6.66
C SER A 61 -0.80 -3.55 -7.46
N ALA A 62 -0.57 -2.31 -7.02
CA ALA A 62 -1.03 -1.13 -7.75
C ALA A 62 -0.46 -1.09 -9.16
N GLY A 63 0.81 -1.47 -9.31
CA GLY A 63 1.44 -1.57 -10.62
C GLY A 63 0.75 -2.59 -11.49
N THR A 64 0.43 -3.76 -10.94
CA THR A 64 -0.26 -4.83 -11.65
C THR A 64 -1.63 -4.39 -12.16
N PHE A 65 -2.36 -3.61 -11.37
CA PHE A 65 -3.69 -3.13 -11.73
C PHE A 65 -3.68 -1.84 -12.54
N GLY A 66 -2.51 -1.30 -12.84
CA GLY A 66 -2.40 -0.08 -13.62
C GLY A 66 -2.92 1.15 -12.86
N LEU A 67 -2.57 1.26 -11.59
CA LEU A 67 -2.98 2.37 -10.74
C LEU A 67 -1.75 3.14 -10.26
N PRO A 68 -1.13 3.94 -11.14
CA PRO A 68 0.16 4.58 -10.82
C PRO A 68 0.10 5.56 -9.66
N GLU A 69 -1.00 6.29 -9.51
CA GLU A 69 -1.12 7.25 -8.41
C GLU A 69 -1.13 6.56 -7.06
N LEU A 70 -1.85 5.44 -6.99
CA LEU A 70 -1.90 4.64 -5.76
C LEU A 70 -0.52 4.09 -5.44
N GLY A 71 0.17 3.59 -6.45
CA GLY A 71 1.53 3.08 -6.30
C GLY A 71 2.48 4.15 -5.78
N GLN A 72 2.37 5.37 -6.30
CA GLN A 72 3.20 6.47 -5.84
C GLN A 72 2.93 6.83 -4.39
N GLN A 73 1.66 6.89 -4.00
CA GLN A 73 1.28 7.18 -2.62
C GLN A 73 1.82 6.13 -1.67
N ALA A 74 1.70 4.85 -2.06
CA ALA A 74 2.21 3.76 -1.25
C ALA A 74 3.72 3.85 -1.08
N ARG A 75 4.44 4.18 -2.14
CA ARG A 75 5.90 4.32 -2.08
C ARG A 75 6.35 5.49 -1.23
N LEU A 76 5.63 6.60 -1.28
CA LEU A 76 5.94 7.75 -0.44
C LEU A 76 5.79 7.41 1.03
N LEU A 77 4.71 6.71 1.38
CA LEU A 77 4.48 6.29 2.75
C LEU A 77 5.50 5.24 3.18
N GLU A 78 5.87 4.36 2.28
CA GLU A 78 6.89 3.35 2.51
C GLU A 78 8.23 4.00 2.90
N LYS A 79 8.64 5.03 2.17
CA LYS A 79 9.87 5.76 2.48
C LYS A 79 9.80 6.42 3.85
N LYS A 80 8.65 6.99 4.16
CA LYS A 80 8.43 7.63 5.45
C LYS A 80 8.55 6.64 6.60
N LEU A 81 7.94 5.48 6.46
CA LEU A 81 8.00 4.43 7.47
C LEU A 81 9.41 3.87 7.62
N LYS A 82 10.12 3.71 6.51
CA LYS A 82 11.50 3.24 6.54
C LYS A 82 12.39 4.21 7.31
N SER A 83 12.22 5.50 7.05
CA SER A 83 12.97 6.54 7.73
C SER A 83 12.71 6.50 9.24
N GLN A 84 11.46 6.33 9.64
CA GLN A 84 11.11 6.24 11.05
C GLN A 84 11.64 4.98 11.71
N ALA A 85 11.63 3.87 10.99
CA ALA A 85 12.19 2.61 11.48
C ALA A 85 13.69 2.77 11.74
N GLU A 86 14.39 3.49 10.86
CA GLU A 86 15.82 3.76 11.05
C GLU A 86 16.07 4.61 12.28
N GLU A 87 15.24 5.62 12.51
CA GLU A 87 15.34 6.48 13.69
C GLU A 87 15.15 5.70 14.98
N LEU A 88 14.30 4.68 14.96
CA LEU A 88 14.06 3.84 16.13
C LEU A 88 15.11 2.74 16.30
N GLY A 89 16.11 2.70 15.44
CA GLY A 89 17.13 1.67 15.51
C GLY A 89 16.70 0.34 14.93
N ALA A 90 15.54 0.29 14.28
CA ALA A 90 15.03 -0.94 13.66
C ALA A 90 15.71 -1.21 12.31
N ALA A 91 16.52 -0.30 11.83
CA ALA A 91 17.17 -0.40 10.53
C ALA A 91 18.03 -1.66 10.43
N SER A 92 18.66 -2.06 11.52
CA SER A 92 19.50 -3.27 11.56
C SER A 92 18.67 -4.52 11.27
N GLY A 93 17.38 -4.50 11.58
CA GLY A 93 16.49 -5.61 11.29
C GLY A 93 15.94 -5.59 9.88
N ILE A 94 16.08 -4.46 9.19
CA ILE A 94 15.57 -4.30 7.84
C ILE A 94 16.61 -4.68 6.80
N HIS A 95 17.87 -4.51 7.15
CA HIS A 95 18.96 -4.90 6.27
C HIS A 95 19.00 -6.40 6.08
#